data_91ad4ac9a766904a4abee6a8abbebc7b
#
_entry.id   91ad4ac9a766904a4abee6a8abbebc7b
#
_cell.length_a   1.000
_cell.length_b   1.000
_cell.length_c   1.000
_cell.angle_alpha   90.00
_cell.angle_beta   90.00
_cell.angle_gamma   90.00
#
_symmetry.space_group_name_H-M   'P 1'
#
loop_
_entity.id
_entity.type
_entity.pdbx_description
1 polymer ?
#
loop_
_entity_poly.entity_id
_entity_poly.type
_entity_poly.pdbx_seq_one_letter_code
_entity_poly.pdbx_strand_id
1 'polypeptide(L)'
;MNWPSLAGRWLFGVSLAVLPLLGFSQAASTGAASSQLGRTAASAPRWLPVPVLAGRLTAKDIGLVINTADPYSVEVGAFYARARRLSPRQVLRIEMPVKPVLSPEEFQPVKDAIEARFGAKTQALALAWTLPYAVHCNSITAAVTLGFDAGLCAQTCAPSRLSPYFNARTFRPQTDLKLRPSMLLAAPDAAAAKRLIQRGVKSDRSLGLRGAPPVHAHFVVTADRARSVRAPLYPPPGAMRGTGIVVHVDKASAVANASRVLLYQTGATRVDKLDALAWVPGALADHLTSFGGQLDGRNGQMNVLEWIASGVTASYGTVSEPCSHQQKFPHPQVLLLNYAQGSTAIEAYWKSVAWPQQGVFVGEPLAAPFARR
;
A
#
# COMPACT_ATOMS: atom_id res chain seq x y z
N MET A 1 -24.32 6.48 -52.75
CA MET A 1 -25.55 7.27 -52.92
C MET A 1 -25.48 8.47 -52.02
N ASN A 2 -25.16 9.58 -52.61
CA ASN A 2 -25.54 10.99 -52.45
C ASN A 2 -25.79 11.59 -51.07
N TRP A 3 -24.94 12.50 -50.77
CA TRP A 3 -25.17 13.68 -49.92
C TRP A 3 -26.19 14.63 -50.55
N PRO A 4 -26.84 15.59 -49.82
CA PRO A 4 -26.44 16.97 -50.10
C PRO A 4 -26.22 17.86 -48.86
N SER A 5 -25.31 18.81 -49.08
CA SER A 5 -24.99 20.05 -48.37
C SER A 5 -26.11 21.07 -48.38
N LEU A 6 -26.23 21.92 -47.33
CA LEU A 6 -26.79 23.26 -47.43
C LEU A 6 -26.03 24.26 -46.57
N ALA A 7 -25.43 25.20 -47.28
CA ALA A 7 -24.82 26.43 -46.76
C ALA A 7 -25.90 27.51 -46.57
N GLY A 8 -25.76 28.34 -45.55
CA GLY A 8 -26.58 29.55 -45.37
C GLY A 8 -25.72 30.68 -44.79
N ARG A 9 -25.30 31.58 -45.69
CA ARG A 9 -24.63 32.87 -45.36
C ARG A 9 -25.73 33.90 -45.07
N TRP A 10 -25.54 34.74 -44.05
CA TRP A 10 -26.13 36.08 -43.97
C TRP A 10 -25.10 37.10 -43.49
N LEU A 11 -24.94 38.13 -44.33
CA LEU A 11 -24.17 39.37 -44.17
C LEU A 11 -25.11 40.50 -43.70
N PHE A 12 -24.50 41.62 -43.33
CA PHE A 12 -24.98 42.97 -43.00
C PHE A 12 -25.10 43.26 -41.51
N GLY A 13 -24.64 44.40 -41.00
CA GLY A 13 -24.24 45.64 -41.61
C GLY A 13 -23.52 46.53 -40.61
N VAL A 14 -22.67 47.36 -41.16
CA VAL A 14 -21.90 48.41 -40.53
C VAL A 14 -22.80 49.60 -40.16
N SER A 15 -22.61 50.18 -38.96
CA SER A 15 -23.00 51.58 -38.69
C SER A 15 -21.92 52.32 -37.92
N LEU A 16 -21.28 53.21 -38.59
CA LEU A 16 -20.42 54.28 -38.02
C LEU A 16 -21.31 55.36 -37.36
N ALA A 17 -20.95 55.76 -36.17
CA ALA A 17 -21.33 57.05 -35.62
C ALA A 17 -20.08 57.76 -35.05
N VAL A 18 -19.89 59.01 -35.49
CA VAL A 18 -18.71 59.85 -35.26
C VAL A 18 -19.08 60.99 -34.30
N LEU A 19 -18.15 61.24 -33.30
CA LEU A 19 -17.81 62.51 -32.61
C LEU A 19 -18.70 63.03 -31.45
N PRO A 20 -18.17 63.90 -30.55
CA PRO A 20 -16.88 64.64 -30.57
C PRO A 20 -15.98 64.56 -29.28
N LEU A 21 -14.76 65.01 -29.48
CA LEU A 21 -13.71 65.32 -28.51
C LEU A 21 -14.13 66.39 -27.49
N LEU A 22 -13.91 66.11 -26.20
CA LEU A 22 -13.61 67.11 -25.19
C LEU A 22 -12.41 66.62 -24.38
N GLY A 23 -11.32 67.37 -24.50
CA GLY A 23 -10.08 67.14 -23.75
C GLY A 23 -10.23 67.55 -22.29
N PHE A 24 -9.73 66.65 -21.40
CA PHE A 24 -9.26 67.02 -20.06
C PHE A 24 -7.91 66.35 -19.83
N SER A 25 -6.91 67.27 -19.73
CA SER A 25 -5.56 66.96 -19.29
C SER A 25 -5.61 66.58 -17.80
N GLN A 26 -5.21 65.38 -17.45
CA GLN A 26 -4.84 65.05 -16.07
C GLN A 26 -3.52 64.28 -16.01
N ALA A 27 -2.70 64.75 -15.10
CA ALA A 27 -1.34 64.36 -14.88
C ALA A 27 -1.11 62.89 -14.65
N ALA A 28 -0.06 62.32 -15.26
CA ALA A 28 0.45 61.00 -15.01
C ALA A 28 1.04 60.92 -13.61
N SER A 29 0.41 60.17 -12.70
CA SER A 29 1.05 59.60 -11.54
C SER A 29 1.41 58.13 -11.85
N THR A 30 2.69 57.92 -12.09
CA THR A 30 3.27 56.57 -12.23
C THR A 30 3.24 55.86 -10.86
N GLY A 31 2.13 55.24 -10.55
CA GLY A 31 2.06 54.26 -9.48
C GLY A 31 2.43 52.86 -10.02
N ALA A 32 3.67 52.46 -9.76
CA ALA A 32 4.08 51.07 -10.00
C ALA A 32 3.24 50.13 -9.09
N ALA A 33 2.19 49.56 -9.64
CA ALA A 33 1.48 48.44 -9.00
C ALA A 33 2.41 47.22 -9.07
N SER A 34 3.22 47.03 -8.01
CA SER A 34 3.89 45.77 -7.76
C SER A 34 2.83 44.70 -7.54
N SER A 35 2.57 43.89 -8.57
CA SER A 35 1.81 42.65 -8.47
C SER A 35 2.57 41.69 -7.55
N GLN A 36 2.32 41.77 -6.26
CA GLN A 36 2.63 40.70 -5.33
C GLN A 36 1.72 39.52 -5.69
N LEU A 37 2.14 38.70 -6.67
CA LEU A 37 1.69 37.34 -6.81
C LEU A 37 2.00 36.67 -5.47
N GLY A 38 0.97 36.51 -4.65
CA GLY A 38 1.04 35.79 -3.39
C GLY A 38 1.58 34.38 -3.62
N ARG A 39 2.88 34.20 -3.35
CA ARG A 39 3.45 32.88 -3.13
C ARG A 39 2.66 32.29 -1.96
N THR A 40 1.66 31.44 -2.26
CA THR A 40 1.07 30.56 -1.24
C THR A 40 2.23 29.80 -0.66
N ALA A 41 2.67 30.16 0.53
CA ALA A 41 3.68 29.44 1.28
C ALA A 41 3.15 28.01 1.41
N ALA A 42 3.85 27.05 0.81
CA ALA A 42 3.53 25.64 0.99
C ALA A 42 3.48 25.39 2.50
N SER A 43 2.31 25.02 3.01
CA SER A 43 2.14 24.77 4.45
C SER A 43 3.17 23.73 4.88
N ALA A 44 3.87 23.98 6.00
CA ALA A 44 4.83 23.04 6.54
C ALA A 44 4.17 21.64 6.70
N PRO A 45 4.89 20.55 6.41
CA PRO A 45 4.35 19.20 6.54
C PRO A 45 3.82 18.98 7.95
N ARG A 46 2.59 18.47 8.04
CA ARG A 46 1.90 18.23 9.31
C ARG A 46 1.58 16.76 9.48
N TRP A 47 1.53 16.29 10.73
CA TRP A 47 1.05 14.97 11.04
C TRP A 47 -0.45 14.87 10.79
N LEU A 48 -0.85 13.80 10.08
CA LEU A 48 -2.25 13.43 9.93
C LEU A 48 -2.76 12.83 11.25
N PRO A 49 -3.93 13.20 11.77
CA PRO A 49 -4.53 12.52 12.88
C PRO A 49 -4.97 11.11 12.48
N VAL A 50 -4.56 10.10 13.25
CA VAL A 50 -5.04 8.72 13.12
C VAL A 50 -5.77 8.32 14.40
N PRO A 51 -6.80 7.45 14.33
CA PRO A 51 -7.52 6.99 15.52
C PRO A 51 -6.59 6.28 16.50
N VAL A 52 -6.81 6.46 17.80
CA VAL A 52 -6.16 5.66 18.83
C VAL A 52 -6.72 4.23 18.75
N LEU A 53 -5.82 3.26 18.69
CA LEU A 53 -6.19 1.86 18.56
C LEU A 53 -6.67 1.28 19.88
N ALA A 54 -7.76 0.51 19.84
CA ALA A 54 -8.31 -0.18 21.02
C ALA A 54 -7.63 -1.55 21.29
N GLY A 55 -6.84 -2.06 20.33
CA GLY A 55 -6.17 -3.35 20.39
C GLY A 55 -5.52 -3.69 19.06
N ARG A 56 -5.13 -4.93 18.89
CA ARG A 56 -4.53 -5.47 17.65
C ARG A 56 -4.92 -6.92 17.44
N LEU A 57 -4.74 -7.40 16.22
CA LEU A 57 -4.83 -8.83 15.88
C LEU A 57 -3.75 -9.65 16.60
N THR A 58 -4.11 -10.87 16.95
CA THR A 58 -3.23 -11.87 17.58
C THR A 58 -3.33 -13.21 16.83
N ALA A 59 -2.52 -14.19 17.25
CA ALA A 59 -2.61 -15.55 16.69
C ALA A 59 -3.99 -16.19 16.85
N LYS A 60 -4.81 -15.74 17.80
CA LYS A 60 -6.20 -16.25 17.99
C LYS A 60 -7.17 -15.74 16.93
N ASP A 61 -6.82 -14.65 16.26
CA ASP A 61 -7.71 -13.91 15.34
C ASP A 61 -7.43 -14.24 13.87
N ILE A 62 -6.36 -15.04 13.58
CA ILE A 62 -5.94 -15.31 12.21
C ILE A 62 -6.32 -16.71 11.75
N GLY A 63 -6.81 -16.83 10.52
CA GLY A 63 -6.95 -18.08 9.78
C GLY A 63 -5.76 -18.26 8.83
N LEU A 64 -5.35 -19.51 8.62
CA LEU A 64 -4.30 -19.90 7.69
C LEU A 64 -4.91 -20.71 6.56
N VAL A 65 -4.62 -20.33 5.32
CA VAL A 65 -5.03 -21.07 4.11
C VAL A 65 -3.81 -21.66 3.43
N ILE A 66 -3.85 -22.95 3.14
CA ILE A 66 -2.77 -23.74 2.52
C ILE A 66 -3.30 -24.31 1.20
N ASN A 67 -2.58 -24.09 0.10
CA ASN A 67 -2.83 -24.78 -1.16
C ASN A 67 -2.13 -26.15 -1.16
N THR A 68 -2.89 -27.22 -1.22
CA THR A 68 -2.34 -28.60 -1.17
C THR A 68 -1.67 -29.02 -2.48
N ALA A 69 -1.99 -28.37 -3.60
CA ALA A 69 -1.33 -28.60 -4.88
C ALA A 69 0.08 -27.96 -4.97
N ASP A 70 0.44 -27.08 -4.02
CA ASP A 70 1.72 -26.38 -4.00
C ASP A 70 2.61 -26.87 -2.84
N PRO A 71 3.72 -27.58 -3.11
CA PRO A 71 4.67 -28.01 -2.08
C PRO A 71 5.21 -26.85 -1.22
N TYR A 72 5.44 -25.69 -1.83
CA TYR A 72 5.82 -24.47 -1.09
C TYR A 72 4.76 -24.12 -0.06
N SER A 73 3.51 -24.08 -0.46
CA SER A 73 2.37 -23.72 0.40
C SER A 73 2.23 -24.69 1.58
N VAL A 74 2.37 -25.99 1.32
CA VAL A 74 2.29 -27.05 2.35
C VAL A 74 3.41 -26.85 3.38
N GLU A 75 4.65 -26.66 2.93
CA GLU A 75 5.82 -26.51 3.79
C GLU A 75 5.77 -25.22 4.61
N VAL A 76 5.52 -24.08 3.96
CA VAL A 76 5.45 -22.76 4.59
C VAL A 76 4.27 -22.65 5.54
N GLY A 77 3.10 -23.15 5.14
CA GLY A 77 1.91 -23.17 5.98
C GLY A 77 2.08 -24.02 7.25
N ALA A 78 2.67 -25.21 7.13
CA ALA A 78 2.98 -26.05 8.29
C ALA A 78 3.98 -25.35 9.23
N PHE A 79 5.00 -24.66 8.68
CA PHE A 79 5.95 -23.90 9.47
C PHE A 79 5.29 -22.72 10.19
N TYR A 80 4.45 -21.93 9.50
CA TYR A 80 3.73 -20.79 10.07
C TYR A 80 2.78 -21.22 11.20
N ALA A 81 2.01 -22.32 10.98
CA ALA A 81 1.11 -22.84 11.99
C ALA A 81 1.84 -23.18 13.30
N ARG A 82 3.03 -23.79 13.21
CA ARG A 82 3.87 -24.06 14.40
C ARG A 82 4.43 -22.79 15.01
N ALA A 83 5.00 -21.91 14.20
CA ALA A 83 5.66 -20.67 14.66
C ALA A 83 4.69 -19.73 15.39
N ARG A 84 3.44 -19.65 14.94
CA ARG A 84 2.37 -18.83 15.55
C ARG A 84 1.44 -19.64 16.47
N ARG A 85 1.69 -20.94 16.66
CA ARG A 85 0.91 -21.85 17.54
C ARG A 85 -0.58 -21.86 17.19
N LEU A 86 -0.87 -21.94 15.87
CA LEU A 86 -2.25 -22.01 15.39
C LEU A 86 -2.86 -23.38 15.68
N SER A 87 -4.12 -23.38 16.10
CA SER A 87 -4.88 -24.62 16.28
C SER A 87 -5.31 -25.20 14.92
N PRO A 88 -5.60 -26.51 14.83
CA PRO A 88 -6.10 -27.12 13.58
C PRO A 88 -7.41 -26.47 13.06
N ARG A 89 -8.22 -25.88 13.95
CA ARG A 89 -9.46 -25.19 13.58
C ARG A 89 -9.19 -23.88 12.82
N GLN A 90 -8.01 -23.31 12.93
CA GLN A 90 -7.58 -22.09 12.24
C GLN A 90 -6.92 -22.38 10.88
N VAL A 91 -6.77 -23.65 10.49
CA VAL A 91 -6.13 -24.04 9.24
C VAL A 91 -7.19 -24.57 8.26
N LEU A 92 -7.20 -23.99 7.07
CA LEU A 92 -7.93 -24.46 5.90
C LEU A 92 -6.94 -25.01 4.88
N ARG A 93 -7.21 -26.20 4.34
CA ARG A 93 -6.49 -26.79 3.22
C ARG A 93 -7.41 -26.83 2.01
N ILE A 94 -6.95 -26.26 0.90
CA ILE A 94 -7.68 -26.22 -0.37
C ILE A 94 -6.75 -26.69 -1.48
N GLU A 95 -7.32 -27.10 -2.58
CA GLU A 95 -6.60 -27.37 -3.82
C GLU A 95 -6.98 -26.31 -4.83
N MET A 96 -5.98 -25.63 -5.41
CA MET A 96 -6.17 -24.62 -6.45
C MET A 96 -4.99 -24.59 -7.42
N PRO A 97 -5.16 -24.12 -8.66
CA PRO A 97 -4.07 -24.03 -9.64
C PRO A 97 -2.88 -23.22 -9.14
N VAL A 98 -1.67 -23.72 -9.39
CA VAL A 98 -0.40 -23.01 -9.10
C VAL A 98 0.01 -22.25 -10.36
N LYS A 99 -0.51 -21.06 -10.53
CA LYS A 99 -0.24 -20.16 -11.66
C LYS A 99 -0.32 -18.70 -11.21
N PRO A 100 0.23 -17.75 -11.97
CA PRO A 100 0.29 -16.34 -11.58
C PRO A 100 -1.08 -15.71 -11.31
N VAL A 101 -2.05 -15.95 -12.20
CA VAL A 101 -3.36 -15.30 -12.21
C VAL A 101 -4.46 -16.34 -12.36
N LEU A 102 -5.43 -16.34 -11.47
CA LEU A 102 -6.66 -17.13 -11.60
C LEU A 102 -7.71 -16.42 -12.45
N SER A 103 -8.59 -17.18 -13.10
CA SER A 103 -9.85 -16.64 -13.59
C SER A 103 -10.82 -16.43 -12.42
N PRO A 104 -11.89 -15.64 -12.60
CA PRO A 104 -12.95 -15.50 -11.58
C PRO A 104 -13.62 -16.84 -11.24
N GLU A 105 -13.78 -17.73 -12.22
CA GLU A 105 -14.38 -19.06 -12.06
C GLU A 105 -13.49 -19.99 -11.23
N GLU A 106 -12.17 -19.95 -11.43
CA GLU A 106 -11.21 -20.70 -10.64
C GLU A 106 -11.07 -20.17 -9.21
N PHE A 107 -11.31 -18.87 -9.02
CA PHE A 107 -11.26 -18.23 -7.71
C PHE A 107 -12.51 -18.48 -6.87
N GLN A 108 -13.71 -18.63 -7.47
CA GLN A 108 -14.96 -18.74 -6.72
C GLN A 108 -14.96 -19.91 -5.71
N PRO A 109 -14.50 -21.14 -6.05
CA PRO A 109 -14.40 -22.24 -5.08
C PRO A 109 -13.47 -21.93 -3.90
N VAL A 110 -12.39 -21.18 -4.13
CA VAL A 110 -11.45 -20.76 -3.08
C VAL A 110 -12.15 -19.83 -2.09
N LYS A 111 -12.90 -18.85 -2.59
CA LYS A 111 -13.67 -17.92 -1.78
C LYS A 111 -14.72 -18.66 -0.95
N ASP A 112 -15.50 -19.54 -1.57
CA ASP A 112 -16.57 -20.30 -0.91
C ASP A 112 -16.01 -21.19 0.22
N ALA A 113 -14.88 -21.86 -0.02
CA ALA A 113 -14.21 -22.67 0.99
C ALA A 113 -13.72 -21.81 2.19
N ILE A 114 -13.21 -20.62 1.94
CA ILE A 114 -12.78 -19.67 2.99
C ILE A 114 -13.97 -19.19 3.81
N GLU A 115 -15.08 -18.83 3.15
CA GLU A 115 -16.29 -18.36 3.82
C GLU A 115 -16.95 -19.47 4.64
N ALA A 116 -17.02 -20.69 4.12
CA ALA A 116 -17.56 -21.86 4.82
C ALA A 116 -16.73 -22.24 6.05
N ARG A 117 -15.39 -22.09 5.96
CA ARG A 117 -14.47 -22.50 7.04
C ARG A 117 -14.41 -21.51 8.18
N PHE A 118 -14.32 -20.20 7.88
CA PHE A 118 -13.98 -19.19 8.86
C PHE A 118 -15.19 -18.34 9.26
N GLY A 119 -15.62 -18.52 10.50
CA GLY A 119 -16.69 -17.71 11.11
C GLY A 119 -16.21 -16.33 11.60
N ALA A 120 -17.09 -15.65 12.34
CA ALA A 120 -16.89 -14.29 12.84
C ALA A 120 -15.66 -14.11 13.77
N LYS A 121 -15.15 -15.18 14.37
CA LYS A 121 -13.95 -15.12 15.24
C LYS A 121 -12.66 -14.90 14.46
N THR A 122 -12.58 -15.34 13.19
CA THR A 122 -11.41 -15.16 12.35
C THR A 122 -11.46 -13.77 11.73
N GLN A 123 -10.58 -12.90 12.18
CA GLN A 123 -10.57 -11.48 11.78
C GLN A 123 -9.67 -11.20 10.56
N ALA A 124 -8.66 -12.04 10.30
CA ALA A 124 -7.71 -11.89 9.19
C ALA A 124 -7.24 -13.25 8.68
N LEU A 125 -6.59 -13.27 7.51
CA LEU A 125 -6.07 -14.48 6.87
C LEU A 125 -4.58 -14.34 6.53
N ALA A 126 -3.82 -15.41 6.82
CA ALA A 126 -2.52 -15.69 6.22
C ALA A 126 -2.71 -16.66 5.06
N LEU A 127 -2.22 -16.32 3.88
CA LEU A 127 -2.29 -17.15 2.68
C LEU A 127 -0.88 -17.68 2.40
N ALA A 128 -0.69 -19.00 2.54
CA ALA A 128 0.65 -19.59 2.58
C ALA A 128 1.20 -19.95 1.18
N TRP A 129 1.15 -19.04 0.23
CA TRP A 129 1.67 -19.27 -1.12
C TRP A 129 2.25 -18.00 -1.76
N THR A 130 2.98 -18.18 -2.87
CA THR A 130 3.47 -17.10 -3.72
C THR A 130 2.58 -16.94 -4.96
N LEU A 131 2.11 -18.05 -5.52
CA LEU A 131 1.20 -18.08 -6.67
C LEU A 131 -0.09 -18.84 -6.30
N PRO A 132 -1.25 -18.30 -6.70
CA PRO A 132 -1.52 -17.10 -7.48
C PRO A 132 -1.36 -15.80 -6.67
N TYR A 133 -0.92 -14.72 -7.34
CA TYR A 133 -0.91 -13.39 -6.74
C TYR A 133 -2.12 -12.53 -7.16
N ALA A 134 -2.87 -12.95 -8.18
CA ALA A 134 -4.00 -12.18 -8.70
C ALA A 134 -5.19 -13.07 -9.11
N VAL A 135 -6.37 -12.43 -9.18
CA VAL A 135 -7.58 -12.89 -9.86
C VAL A 135 -7.86 -11.86 -10.94
N HIS A 136 -7.59 -12.22 -12.20
CA HIS A 136 -7.60 -11.28 -13.33
C HIS A 136 -6.79 -10.01 -13.00
N CYS A 137 -7.40 -8.82 -12.97
CA CYS A 137 -6.75 -7.55 -12.64
C CYS A 137 -6.72 -7.22 -11.13
N ASN A 138 -7.45 -7.96 -10.32
CA ASN A 138 -7.51 -7.78 -8.86
C ASN A 138 -6.37 -8.56 -8.20
N SER A 139 -5.81 -8.04 -7.10
CA SER A 139 -4.91 -8.87 -6.30
C SER A 139 -5.67 -10.01 -5.62
N ILE A 140 -5.00 -11.15 -5.41
CA ILE A 140 -5.61 -12.28 -4.68
C ILE A 140 -5.99 -11.88 -3.26
N THR A 141 -5.18 -11.06 -2.60
CA THR A 141 -5.45 -10.59 -1.23
C THR A 141 -6.68 -9.69 -1.18
N ALA A 142 -6.88 -8.82 -2.16
CA ALA A 142 -8.07 -7.98 -2.23
C ALA A 142 -9.30 -8.78 -2.66
N ALA A 143 -9.18 -9.68 -3.63
CA ALA A 143 -10.28 -10.55 -4.05
C ALA A 143 -10.81 -11.42 -2.90
N VAL A 144 -9.91 -12.01 -2.09
CA VAL A 144 -10.28 -12.77 -0.87
C VAL A 144 -10.96 -11.87 0.17
N THR A 145 -10.50 -10.64 0.35
CA THR A 145 -10.98 -9.74 1.41
C THR A 145 -12.26 -8.99 1.05
N LEU A 146 -12.34 -8.48 -0.19
CA LEU A 146 -13.39 -7.54 -0.65
C LEU A 146 -14.31 -8.15 -1.72
N GLY A 147 -13.95 -9.31 -2.26
CA GLY A 147 -14.55 -9.90 -3.45
C GLY A 147 -13.87 -9.44 -4.75
N PHE A 148 -14.11 -10.18 -5.82
CA PHE A 148 -13.64 -9.85 -7.16
C PHE A 148 -14.45 -8.67 -7.74
N ASP A 149 -13.76 -7.69 -8.32
CA ASP A 149 -14.34 -6.52 -8.99
C ASP A 149 -14.04 -6.60 -10.51
N ALA A 150 -15.02 -7.05 -11.28
CA ALA A 150 -14.91 -7.14 -12.74
C ALA A 150 -14.88 -5.75 -13.40
N GLY A 151 -15.56 -4.76 -12.81
CA GLY A 151 -15.62 -3.39 -13.35
C GLY A 151 -14.26 -2.73 -13.38
N LEU A 152 -13.43 -2.99 -12.36
CA LEU A 152 -12.05 -2.49 -12.31
C LEU A 152 -11.20 -3.08 -13.45
N CYS A 153 -11.48 -4.30 -13.90
CA CYS A 153 -10.71 -4.93 -14.97
C CYS A 153 -10.97 -4.34 -16.35
N ALA A 154 -12.14 -3.75 -16.56
CA ALA A 154 -12.44 -3.00 -17.78
C ALA A 154 -11.69 -1.66 -17.83
N GLN A 155 -11.38 -1.08 -16.68
CA GLN A 155 -10.71 0.23 -16.57
C GLN A 155 -9.83 0.30 -15.32
N THR A 156 -8.63 -0.28 -15.38
CA THR A 156 -7.71 -0.39 -14.22
C THR A 156 -7.27 0.97 -13.63
N CYS A 157 -7.32 2.04 -14.43
CA CYS A 157 -7.07 3.41 -13.96
C CYS A 157 -8.23 4.03 -13.19
N ALA A 158 -9.43 3.45 -13.22
CA ALA A 158 -10.56 3.99 -12.48
C ALA A 158 -10.32 3.97 -10.95
N PRO A 159 -10.98 4.86 -10.19
CA PRO A 159 -11.10 4.73 -8.76
C PRO A 159 -11.74 3.38 -8.40
N SER A 160 -11.18 2.67 -7.43
CA SER A 160 -11.85 1.51 -6.85
C SER A 160 -12.64 1.91 -5.60
N ARG A 161 -13.42 0.97 -5.07
CA ARG A 161 -14.22 1.20 -3.85
C ARG A 161 -13.30 1.52 -2.66
N LEU A 162 -13.65 2.55 -1.90
CA LEU A 162 -12.98 2.91 -0.67
C LEU A 162 -13.09 1.75 0.34
N SER A 163 -11.95 1.33 0.87
CA SER A 163 -11.91 0.32 1.93
C SER A 163 -12.49 0.88 3.23
N PRO A 164 -13.50 0.25 3.84
CA PRO A 164 -13.99 0.68 5.15
C PRO A 164 -12.95 0.47 6.26
N TYR A 165 -11.89 -0.27 6.00
CA TYR A 165 -10.78 -0.45 6.95
C TYR A 165 -9.71 0.66 6.83
N PHE A 166 -9.78 1.52 5.79
CA PHE A 166 -8.84 2.64 5.66
C PHE A 166 -8.94 3.59 6.86
N ASN A 167 -7.82 3.77 7.55
CA ASN A 167 -7.68 4.61 8.76
C ASN A 167 -8.73 4.30 9.86
N ALA A 168 -9.26 3.07 9.90
CA ALA A 168 -10.27 2.68 10.87
C ALA A 168 -9.67 2.39 12.25
N ARG A 169 -10.43 2.71 13.31
CA ARG A 169 -10.05 2.45 14.71
C ARG A 169 -10.04 0.96 15.06
N THR A 170 -10.94 0.19 14.45
CA THR A 170 -11.17 -1.20 14.84
C THR A 170 -9.96 -2.10 14.59
N PHE A 171 -9.79 -3.09 15.46
CA PHE A 171 -8.91 -4.26 15.27
C PHE A 171 -9.71 -5.56 15.04
N ARG A 172 -11.03 -5.45 14.86
CA ARG A 172 -11.94 -6.57 14.60
C ARG A 172 -12.66 -6.41 13.25
N PRO A 173 -11.92 -6.37 12.13
CA PRO A 173 -12.47 -5.97 10.84
C PRO A 173 -13.57 -6.91 10.34
N GLN A 174 -13.51 -8.23 10.62
CA GLN A 174 -14.59 -9.14 10.25
C GLN A 174 -15.86 -8.91 11.06
N THR A 175 -15.71 -8.64 12.35
CA THR A 175 -16.87 -8.40 13.23
C THR A 175 -17.55 -7.07 12.90
N ASP A 176 -16.75 -6.02 12.78
CA ASP A 176 -17.26 -4.64 12.74
C ASP A 176 -17.53 -4.15 11.31
N LEU A 177 -16.75 -4.63 10.34
CA LEU A 177 -16.78 -4.13 8.95
C LEU A 177 -17.14 -5.21 7.92
N LYS A 178 -17.36 -6.46 8.34
CA LYS A 178 -17.66 -7.60 7.48
C LYS A 178 -16.59 -7.86 6.41
N LEU A 179 -15.34 -7.55 6.70
CA LEU A 179 -14.20 -7.85 5.85
C LEU A 179 -13.09 -8.56 6.63
N ARG A 180 -12.35 -9.42 5.95
CA ARG A 180 -11.30 -10.24 6.54
C ARG A 180 -9.99 -9.98 5.77
N PRO A 181 -9.17 -9.00 6.22
CA PRO A 181 -7.91 -8.69 5.59
C PRO A 181 -7.06 -9.92 5.38
N SER A 182 -6.41 -10.04 4.24
CA SER A 182 -5.53 -11.15 3.93
C SER A 182 -4.15 -10.69 3.50
N MET A 183 -3.12 -11.54 3.74
CA MET A 183 -1.73 -11.27 3.39
C MET A 183 -1.04 -12.57 2.97
N LEU A 184 -0.24 -12.51 1.89
CA LEU A 184 0.53 -13.65 1.41
C LEU A 184 1.80 -13.85 2.25
N LEU A 185 2.04 -15.07 2.68
CA LEU A 185 3.33 -15.53 3.21
C LEU A 185 4.26 -15.88 2.03
N ALA A 186 4.45 -14.94 1.11
CA ALA A 186 5.18 -15.15 -0.13
C ALA A 186 6.66 -14.75 0.01
N ALA A 187 7.52 -15.55 -0.56
CA ALA A 187 8.96 -15.32 -0.66
C ALA A 187 9.51 -16.03 -1.92
N PRO A 188 10.76 -15.76 -2.34
CA PRO A 188 11.35 -16.43 -3.50
C PRO A 188 11.39 -17.95 -3.39
N ASP A 189 11.56 -18.48 -2.20
CA ASP A 189 11.56 -19.92 -1.90
C ASP A 189 11.10 -20.20 -0.46
N ALA A 190 10.88 -21.48 -0.12
CA ALA A 190 10.39 -21.89 1.19
C ALA A 190 11.39 -21.55 2.32
N ALA A 191 12.69 -21.58 2.06
CA ALA A 191 13.70 -21.21 3.06
C ALA A 191 13.65 -19.71 3.37
N ALA A 192 13.50 -18.86 2.36
CA ALA A 192 13.28 -17.43 2.51
C ALA A 192 11.97 -17.13 3.26
N ALA A 193 10.89 -17.86 2.95
CA ALA A 193 9.61 -17.74 3.66
C ALA A 193 9.74 -18.11 5.14
N LYS A 194 10.48 -19.15 5.49
CA LYS A 194 10.74 -19.50 6.89
C LYS A 194 11.54 -18.41 7.60
N ARG A 195 12.56 -17.83 6.94
CA ARG A 195 13.30 -16.67 7.49
C ARG A 195 12.40 -15.45 7.69
N LEU A 196 11.49 -15.19 6.74
CA LEU A 196 10.46 -14.14 6.86
C LEU A 196 9.60 -14.36 8.10
N ILE A 197 9.06 -15.56 8.29
CA ILE A 197 8.22 -15.92 9.45
C ILE A 197 8.99 -15.76 10.76
N GLN A 198 10.23 -16.26 10.83
CA GLN A 198 11.09 -16.14 12.01
C GLN A 198 11.35 -14.67 12.36
N ARG A 199 11.62 -13.83 11.36
CA ARG A 199 11.82 -12.38 11.48
C ARG A 199 10.57 -11.68 12.04
N GLY A 200 9.39 -12.04 11.53
CA GLY A 200 8.12 -11.52 12.02
C GLY A 200 7.84 -11.91 13.47
N VAL A 201 8.03 -13.19 13.83
CA VAL A 201 7.87 -13.66 15.22
C VAL A 201 8.87 -12.96 16.15
N LYS A 202 10.14 -12.83 15.72
CA LYS A 202 11.19 -12.15 16.51
C LYS A 202 10.89 -10.67 16.71
N SER A 203 10.13 -10.05 15.83
CA SER A 203 9.81 -8.62 15.92
C SER A 203 8.83 -8.28 17.04
N ASP A 204 8.01 -9.22 17.47
CA ASP A 204 6.94 -8.93 18.42
C ASP A 204 7.45 -8.27 19.70
N ARG A 205 6.97 -7.05 19.99
CA ARG A 205 7.34 -6.25 21.18
C ARG A 205 8.83 -5.90 21.29
N SER A 206 9.55 -5.87 20.16
CA SER A 206 11.00 -5.65 20.14
C SER A 206 11.41 -4.17 20.05
N LEU A 207 10.47 -3.27 19.71
CA LEU A 207 10.75 -1.86 19.49
C LEU A 207 9.93 -0.95 20.43
N GLY A 208 10.30 0.33 20.47
CA GLY A 208 9.66 1.31 21.36
C GLY A 208 10.00 1.14 22.84
N LEU A 209 11.04 0.40 23.13
CA LEU A 209 11.52 0.16 24.52
C LEU A 209 12.28 1.40 25.03
N ARG A 210 12.07 1.72 26.31
CA ARG A 210 12.75 2.85 26.95
C ARG A 210 14.26 2.61 26.96
N GLY A 211 15.04 3.60 26.52
CA GLY A 211 16.50 3.52 26.46
C GLY A 211 17.06 2.74 25.26
N ALA A 212 16.21 2.12 24.43
CA ALA A 212 16.69 1.47 23.21
C ALA A 212 17.11 2.52 22.16
N PRO A 213 18.13 2.21 21.33
CA PRO A 213 18.51 3.10 20.24
C PRO A 213 17.36 3.27 19.24
N PRO A 214 17.24 4.45 18.59
CA PRO A 214 16.16 4.73 17.66
C PRO A 214 16.18 3.80 16.44
N VAL A 215 15.02 3.67 15.80
CA VAL A 215 14.86 3.07 14.47
C VAL A 215 14.49 4.15 13.46
N HIS A 216 14.76 3.90 12.19
CA HIS A 216 14.69 4.92 11.14
C HIS A 216 13.61 4.60 10.11
N ALA A 217 12.77 5.60 9.80
CA ALA A 217 11.77 5.55 8.74
C ALA A 217 12.22 6.49 7.60
N HIS A 218 12.53 5.93 6.44
CA HIS A 218 12.99 6.64 5.25
C HIS A 218 11.87 6.81 4.23
N PHE A 219 11.63 8.04 3.83
CA PHE A 219 10.71 8.43 2.78
C PHE A 219 11.52 9.11 1.67
N VAL A 220 11.67 8.42 0.52
CA VAL A 220 12.59 8.85 -0.51
C VAL A 220 11.84 9.47 -1.68
N VAL A 221 12.18 10.71 -2.00
CA VAL A 221 11.69 11.46 -3.16
C VAL A 221 12.70 11.30 -4.29
N THR A 222 12.35 10.49 -5.29
CA THR A 222 13.21 10.28 -6.47
C THR A 222 12.96 11.34 -7.54
N ALA A 223 13.80 11.35 -8.58
CA ALA A 223 13.59 12.17 -9.77
C ALA A 223 12.40 11.70 -10.64
N ASP A 224 11.88 10.49 -10.43
CA ASP A 224 10.69 9.97 -11.10
C ASP A 224 9.44 10.63 -10.54
N ARG A 225 9.02 11.72 -11.17
CA ARG A 225 7.88 12.52 -10.73
C ARG A 225 6.57 11.73 -10.77
N ALA A 226 6.40 10.85 -11.76
CA ALA A 226 5.18 10.05 -11.91
C ALA A 226 5.01 9.04 -10.76
N ARG A 227 6.11 8.54 -10.21
CA ARG A 227 6.10 7.60 -9.09
C ARG A 227 6.28 8.27 -7.72
N SER A 228 6.82 9.48 -7.68
CA SER A 228 6.99 10.26 -6.43
C SER A 228 5.74 11.01 -5.98
N VAL A 229 4.56 10.69 -6.52
CA VAL A 229 3.29 11.37 -6.22
C VAL A 229 2.88 11.30 -4.75
N ARG A 230 3.42 10.36 -3.96
CA ARG A 230 3.20 10.27 -2.51
C ARG A 230 4.01 11.27 -1.69
N ALA A 231 5.00 11.96 -2.28
CA ALA A 231 5.90 12.86 -1.55
C ALA A 231 5.17 13.94 -0.71
N PRO A 232 4.06 14.57 -1.18
CA PRO A 232 3.30 15.52 -0.37
C PRO A 232 2.64 14.90 0.88
N LEU A 233 2.51 13.57 0.94
CA LEU A 233 1.92 12.82 2.05
C LEU A 233 2.98 12.36 3.07
N TYR A 234 4.27 12.56 2.80
CA TYR A 234 5.32 12.14 3.71
C TYR A 234 5.23 12.88 5.04
N PRO A 235 5.52 12.21 6.16
CA PRO A 235 5.48 12.85 7.47
C PRO A 235 6.57 13.91 7.62
N PRO A 236 6.42 14.84 8.58
CA PRO A 236 7.49 15.76 8.95
C PRO A 236 8.75 14.99 9.35
N PRO A 237 9.95 15.38 8.87
CA PRO A 237 11.20 14.79 9.32
C PRO A 237 11.51 15.10 10.77
N GLY A 238 12.25 14.22 11.43
CA GLY A 238 12.67 14.35 12.81
C GLY A 238 12.19 13.23 13.73
N ALA A 239 12.49 13.35 15.02
CA ALA A 239 12.15 12.36 16.02
C ALA A 239 10.64 12.36 16.34
N MET A 240 10.01 11.18 16.27
CA MET A 240 8.63 10.97 16.74
C MET A 240 8.62 10.77 18.27
N ARG A 241 8.14 11.76 19.00
CA ARG A 241 8.13 11.73 20.47
C ARG A 241 7.47 10.45 21.02
N GLY A 242 8.14 9.81 21.97
CA GLY A 242 7.62 8.65 22.70
C GLY A 242 7.60 7.33 21.92
N THR A 243 8.12 7.27 20.69
CA THR A 243 8.10 6.04 19.88
C THR A 243 9.47 5.42 19.62
N GLY A 244 10.56 6.20 19.76
CA GLY A 244 11.90 5.77 19.36
C GLY A 244 12.10 5.70 17.84
N ILE A 245 11.25 6.39 17.05
CA ILE A 245 11.35 6.45 15.59
C ILE A 245 11.89 7.81 15.17
N VAL A 246 12.84 7.81 14.23
CA VAL A 246 13.33 9.02 13.55
C VAL A 246 12.90 8.96 12.08
N VAL A 247 12.20 9.98 11.64
CA VAL A 247 11.72 10.13 10.25
C VAL A 247 12.76 10.89 9.43
N HIS A 248 13.09 10.35 8.26
CA HIS A 248 13.92 10.97 7.23
C HIS A 248 13.08 11.17 5.97
N VAL A 249 13.25 12.32 5.33
CA VAL A 249 12.69 12.62 4.01
C VAL A 249 13.85 12.97 3.10
N ASP A 250 14.27 11.99 2.29
CA ASP A 250 15.49 12.05 1.51
C ASP A 250 15.18 12.37 0.03
N LYS A 251 15.90 13.29 -0.57
CA LYS A 251 15.87 13.54 -2.02
C LYS A 251 17.04 12.81 -2.66
N ALA A 252 16.79 11.59 -3.12
CA ALA A 252 17.83 10.72 -3.67
C ALA A 252 17.22 9.66 -4.59
N SER A 253 18.04 8.95 -5.37
CA SER A 253 17.60 7.75 -6.09
C SER A 253 17.35 6.56 -5.15
N ALA A 254 18.20 6.40 -4.13
CA ALA A 254 18.08 5.41 -3.07
C ALA A 254 18.84 5.88 -1.82
N VAL A 255 18.48 5.34 -0.66
CA VAL A 255 19.27 5.46 0.57
C VAL A 255 20.32 4.36 0.59
N ALA A 256 21.52 4.67 1.01
CA ALA A 256 22.61 3.71 1.19
C ALA A 256 23.17 3.78 2.61
N ASN A 257 23.73 2.65 3.07
CA ASN A 257 24.42 2.53 4.36
C ASN A 257 23.58 2.96 5.57
N ALA A 258 22.26 2.71 5.53
CA ALA A 258 21.38 2.97 6.65
C ALA A 258 21.25 1.73 7.57
N SER A 259 21.40 1.96 8.87
CA SER A 259 21.21 0.95 9.89
C SER A 259 19.87 1.10 10.60
N ARG A 260 19.40 0.00 11.22
CA ARG A 260 18.16 -0.03 12.01
C ARG A 260 16.94 0.53 11.25
N VAL A 261 16.84 0.21 9.96
CA VAL A 261 15.74 0.66 9.10
C VAL A 261 14.45 -0.06 9.49
N LEU A 262 13.43 0.71 9.84
CA LEU A 262 12.08 0.25 10.20
C LEU A 262 11.12 0.35 9.02
N LEU A 263 11.19 1.44 8.29
CA LEU A 263 10.29 1.71 7.16
C LEU A 263 11.07 2.36 6.02
N TYR A 264 10.79 1.90 4.80
CA TYR A 264 11.30 2.53 3.58
C TYR A 264 10.16 2.67 2.56
N GLN A 265 9.85 3.91 2.16
CA GLN A 265 8.87 4.18 1.12
C GLN A 265 9.44 5.10 0.05
N THR A 266 9.20 4.76 -1.21
CA THR A 266 9.65 5.54 -2.37
C THR A 266 8.72 5.41 -3.57
N GLY A 267 9.07 6.06 -4.67
CA GLY A 267 8.48 5.88 -5.98
C GLY A 267 9.58 5.67 -7.02
N ALA A 268 9.67 4.46 -7.56
CA ALA A 268 10.67 4.08 -8.55
C ALA A 268 10.28 2.74 -9.22
N THR A 269 10.76 2.47 -10.43
CA THR A 269 10.58 1.15 -11.07
C THR A 269 11.43 0.08 -10.41
N ARG A 270 12.56 0.47 -9.83
CA ARG A 270 13.52 -0.36 -9.09
C ARG A 270 14.19 0.47 -8.00
N VAL A 271 14.52 -0.17 -6.90
CA VAL A 271 15.25 0.44 -5.78
C VAL A 271 16.59 -0.25 -5.65
N ASP A 272 17.66 0.50 -5.81
CA ASP A 272 19.03 0.00 -5.71
C ASP A 272 19.53 -0.03 -4.28
N LYS A 273 20.66 -0.70 -4.05
CA LYS A 273 21.42 -0.73 -2.78
C LYS A 273 20.65 -1.32 -1.60
N LEU A 274 19.76 -2.27 -1.85
CA LEU A 274 19.00 -2.96 -0.79
C LEU A 274 19.91 -3.72 0.18
N ASP A 275 21.03 -4.22 -0.29
CA ASP A 275 22.09 -4.91 0.46
C ASP A 275 22.87 -4.00 1.42
N ALA A 276 22.85 -2.69 1.17
CA ALA A 276 23.44 -1.67 2.05
C ALA A 276 22.50 -1.20 3.19
N LEU A 277 21.32 -1.82 3.32
CA LEU A 277 20.33 -1.48 4.36
C LEU A 277 20.27 -2.56 5.43
N ALA A 278 20.50 -2.18 6.69
CA ALA A 278 20.34 -3.09 7.83
C ALA A 278 18.92 -2.94 8.43
N TRP A 279 18.06 -3.88 8.08
CA TRP A 279 16.66 -3.93 8.53
C TRP A 279 16.53 -4.40 9.98
N VAL A 280 15.62 -3.77 10.74
CA VAL A 280 15.20 -4.35 12.03
C VAL A 280 14.14 -5.44 11.79
N PRO A 281 14.04 -6.48 12.64
CA PRO A 281 12.90 -7.39 12.61
C PRO A 281 11.59 -6.60 12.72
N GLY A 282 10.64 -6.89 11.83
CA GLY A 282 9.39 -6.13 11.73
C GLY A 282 9.47 -4.94 10.74
N ALA A 283 10.56 -4.73 10.02
CA ALA A 283 10.66 -3.66 9.04
C ALA A 283 9.64 -3.79 7.91
N LEU A 284 9.14 -2.65 7.44
CA LEU A 284 8.20 -2.53 6.34
C LEU A 284 8.85 -1.77 5.19
N ALA A 285 8.57 -2.14 3.94
CA ALA A 285 9.00 -1.35 2.79
C ALA A 285 8.05 -1.53 1.61
N ASP A 286 7.87 -0.48 0.85
CA ASP A 286 7.16 -0.51 -0.42
C ASP A 286 7.63 0.60 -1.37
N HIS A 287 7.45 0.38 -2.66
CA HIS A 287 7.69 1.39 -3.68
C HIS A 287 6.48 1.52 -4.60
N LEU A 288 6.17 2.74 -4.98
CA LEU A 288 5.12 3.01 -5.95
C LEU A 288 5.67 2.69 -7.35
N THR A 289 5.12 1.64 -7.95
CA THR A 289 5.35 1.24 -9.35
C THR A 289 4.14 0.46 -9.84
N SER A 290 4.00 0.29 -11.16
CA SER A 290 2.77 -0.29 -11.74
C SER A 290 2.59 -1.77 -11.39
N PHE A 291 3.67 -2.55 -11.35
CA PHE A 291 3.58 -4.01 -11.29
C PHE A 291 4.44 -4.64 -10.18
N GLY A 292 4.72 -3.88 -9.12
CA GLY A 292 5.47 -4.38 -7.97
C GLY A 292 4.83 -5.57 -7.25
N GLY A 293 3.55 -5.83 -7.51
CA GLY A 293 2.80 -6.98 -6.98
C GLY A 293 2.78 -8.20 -7.90
N GLN A 294 3.35 -8.14 -9.10
CA GLN A 294 3.47 -9.31 -9.98
C GLN A 294 4.69 -10.14 -9.55
N LEU A 295 4.41 -11.24 -8.83
CA LEU A 295 5.43 -12.00 -8.10
C LEU A 295 6.24 -12.96 -8.99
N ASP A 296 5.88 -13.11 -10.25
CA ASP A 296 6.58 -13.93 -11.24
C ASP A 296 7.73 -13.18 -11.96
N GLY A 297 7.90 -11.89 -11.72
CA GLY A 297 9.00 -11.07 -12.22
C GLY A 297 8.99 -10.78 -13.73
N ARG A 298 7.90 -11.06 -14.46
CA ARG A 298 7.85 -11.02 -15.92
C ARG A 298 7.85 -9.63 -16.54
N ASN A 299 7.56 -8.58 -15.78
CA ASN A 299 7.36 -7.23 -16.32
C ASN A 299 8.61 -6.33 -16.23
N GLY A 300 9.75 -6.82 -15.73
CA GLY A 300 11.02 -6.09 -15.64
C GLY A 300 11.08 -5.01 -14.54
N GLN A 301 10.00 -4.76 -13.81
CA GLN A 301 10.01 -3.90 -12.63
C GLN A 301 10.40 -4.72 -11.38
N MET A 302 10.99 -4.07 -10.39
CA MET A 302 11.21 -4.66 -9.08
C MET A 302 9.89 -5.08 -8.45
N ASN A 303 9.79 -6.29 -7.94
CA ASN A 303 8.60 -6.75 -7.22
C ASN A 303 8.85 -6.85 -5.71
N VAL A 304 7.77 -7.05 -4.95
CA VAL A 304 7.82 -7.09 -3.49
C VAL A 304 8.65 -8.23 -2.91
N LEU A 305 8.93 -9.30 -3.66
CA LEU A 305 9.78 -10.40 -3.18
C LEU A 305 11.25 -9.97 -3.04
N GLU A 306 11.70 -8.98 -3.80
CA GLU A 306 13.04 -8.40 -3.65
C GLU A 306 13.17 -7.67 -2.30
N TRP A 307 12.11 -6.96 -1.85
CA TRP A 307 12.05 -6.42 -0.49
C TRP A 307 12.10 -7.52 0.58
N ILE A 308 11.33 -8.58 0.41
CA ILE A 308 11.32 -9.71 1.36
C ILE A 308 12.70 -10.39 1.42
N ALA A 309 13.34 -10.58 0.26
CA ALA A 309 14.67 -11.18 0.16
C ALA A 309 15.74 -10.31 0.85
N SER A 310 15.63 -8.97 0.75
CA SER A 310 16.58 -8.05 1.41
C SER A 310 16.49 -8.02 2.94
N GLY A 311 15.41 -8.56 3.53
CA GLY A 311 15.24 -8.60 4.99
C GLY A 311 14.00 -7.86 5.51
N VAL A 312 13.18 -7.29 4.66
CA VAL A 312 11.90 -6.66 5.00
C VAL A 312 10.88 -7.71 5.46
N THR A 313 10.07 -7.38 6.46
CA THR A 313 9.08 -8.29 7.07
C THR A 313 7.71 -8.21 6.40
N ALA A 314 7.34 -7.08 5.83
CA ALA A 314 6.14 -6.97 4.99
C ALA A 314 6.29 -5.87 3.95
N SER A 315 5.61 -6.05 2.81
CA SER A 315 5.64 -5.16 1.65
C SER A 315 4.28 -5.13 0.94
N TYR A 316 4.15 -4.22 -0.03
CA TYR A 316 2.96 -3.99 -0.82
C TYR A 316 3.33 -3.65 -2.27
N GLY A 317 2.55 -4.15 -3.22
CA GLY A 317 2.69 -3.79 -4.64
C GLY A 317 1.39 -4.04 -5.42
N THR A 318 1.21 -3.36 -6.54
CA THR A 318 0.04 -3.53 -7.42
C THR A 318 0.26 -4.59 -8.48
N VAL A 319 -0.77 -5.37 -8.80
CA VAL A 319 -0.72 -6.50 -9.77
C VAL A 319 -1.20 -6.08 -11.18
N SER A 320 -1.89 -4.95 -11.27
CA SER A 320 -2.36 -4.34 -12.52
C SER A 320 -2.13 -2.83 -12.48
N GLU A 321 -2.16 -2.17 -13.64
CA GLU A 321 -1.80 -0.74 -13.77
C GLU A 321 -2.64 0.16 -12.84
N PRO A 322 -2.04 0.82 -11.85
CA PRO A 322 -2.73 1.67 -10.88
C PRO A 322 -2.86 3.12 -11.32
N CYS A 323 -2.17 3.53 -12.40
CA CYS A 323 -2.12 4.90 -12.94
C CYS A 323 -1.66 5.96 -11.93
N SER A 324 -0.69 5.59 -11.08
CA SER A 324 -0.10 6.46 -10.05
C SER A 324 -1.10 7.11 -9.07
N HIS A 325 -2.31 6.56 -8.93
CA HIS A 325 -3.27 7.01 -7.92
C HIS A 325 -2.73 6.73 -6.52
N GLN A 326 -2.49 7.78 -5.74
CA GLN A 326 -1.96 7.68 -4.36
C GLN A 326 -2.82 6.78 -3.47
N GLN A 327 -4.13 6.79 -3.69
CA GLN A 327 -5.12 6.01 -2.94
C GLN A 327 -4.96 4.49 -3.10
N LYS A 328 -4.32 4.06 -4.19
CA LYS A 328 -4.02 2.64 -4.48
C LYS A 328 -2.73 2.16 -3.80
N PHE A 329 -2.05 3.02 -3.07
CA PHE A 329 -0.80 2.71 -2.38
C PHE A 329 -0.88 3.04 -0.88
N PRO A 330 -0.02 2.43 -0.05
CA PRO A 330 0.01 2.74 1.37
C PRO A 330 0.25 4.22 1.63
N HIS A 331 -0.67 4.87 2.36
CA HIS A 331 -0.53 6.24 2.81
C HIS A 331 0.58 6.31 3.87
N PRO A 332 1.66 7.08 3.64
CA PRO A 332 2.86 7.04 4.47
C PRO A 332 2.62 7.24 5.96
N GLN A 333 1.87 8.28 6.30
CA GLN A 333 1.60 8.61 7.70
C GLN A 333 0.64 7.62 8.35
N VAL A 334 -0.40 7.14 7.64
CA VAL A 334 -1.34 6.16 8.19
C VAL A 334 -0.64 4.84 8.49
N LEU A 335 0.23 4.37 7.57
CA LEU A 335 1.04 3.17 7.77
C LEU A 335 1.94 3.30 9.00
N LEU A 336 2.76 4.35 9.05
CA LEU A 336 3.73 4.58 10.13
C LEU A 336 3.05 4.75 11.48
N LEU A 337 2.00 5.57 11.56
CA LEU A 337 1.32 5.89 12.82
C LEU A 337 0.54 4.70 13.39
N ASN A 338 -0.16 3.91 12.55
CA ASN A 338 -0.82 2.69 13.03
C ASN A 338 0.21 1.67 13.51
N TYR A 339 1.32 1.48 12.77
CA TYR A 339 2.37 0.53 13.18
C TYR A 339 3.04 0.94 14.48
N ALA A 340 3.38 2.22 14.64
CA ALA A 340 3.94 2.78 15.88
C ALA A 340 3.00 2.69 17.09
N GLN A 341 1.68 2.64 16.88
CA GLN A 341 0.69 2.39 17.92
C GLN A 341 0.58 0.91 18.32
N GLY A 342 1.27 0.00 17.63
CA GLY A 342 1.29 -1.43 17.94
C GLY A 342 0.36 -2.30 17.10
N SER A 343 -0.19 -1.80 15.97
CA SER A 343 -0.82 -2.62 14.95
C SER A 343 0.12 -3.71 14.48
N THR A 344 -0.45 -4.83 14.05
CA THR A 344 0.28 -5.84 13.28
C THR A 344 0.58 -5.34 11.85
N ALA A 345 1.50 -5.97 11.15
CA ALA A 345 1.88 -5.61 9.78
C ALA A 345 0.66 -5.64 8.83
N ILE A 346 -0.20 -6.67 8.93
CA ILE A 346 -1.41 -6.76 8.12
C ILE A 346 -2.38 -5.61 8.42
N GLU A 347 -2.57 -5.25 9.70
CA GLU A 347 -3.44 -4.12 10.07
C GLU A 347 -2.89 -2.79 9.56
N ALA A 348 -1.60 -2.53 9.79
CA ALA A 348 -0.98 -1.28 9.40
C ALA A 348 -1.04 -1.06 7.88
N TYR A 349 -0.75 -2.09 7.08
CA TYR A 349 -0.87 -2.03 5.63
C TYR A 349 -2.31 -1.86 5.16
N TRP A 350 -3.25 -2.71 5.60
CA TRP A 350 -4.63 -2.62 5.15
C TRP A 350 -5.31 -1.30 5.55
N LYS A 351 -4.99 -0.77 6.74
CA LYS A 351 -5.47 0.55 7.17
C LYS A 351 -4.85 1.70 6.39
N SER A 352 -3.75 1.49 5.69
CA SER A 352 -3.06 2.55 4.96
C SER A 352 -3.44 2.66 3.49
N VAL A 353 -4.15 1.68 2.91
CA VAL A 353 -4.54 1.70 1.49
C VAL A 353 -6.03 1.97 1.35
N ALA A 354 -6.36 3.11 0.73
CA ALA A 354 -7.76 3.52 0.54
C ALA A 354 -8.47 2.70 -0.54
N TRP A 355 -7.78 2.39 -1.65
CA TRP A 355 -8.28 1.61 -2.80
C TRP A 355 -7.44 0.35 -3.01
N PRO A 356 -7.64 -0.70 -2.20
CA PRO A 356 -6.72 -1.84 -2.15
C PRO A 356 -6.94 -2.90 -3.24
N GLN A 357 -7.93 -2.76 -4.13
CA GLN A 357 -8.37 -3.83 -5.02
C GLN A 357 -7.25 -4.41 -5.91
N GLN A 358 -6.30 -3.59 -6.36
CA GLN A 358 -5.16 -3.99 -7.18
C GLN A 358 -3.92 -4.35 -6.35
N GLY A 359 -3.94 -4.11 -5.05
CA GLY A 359 -2.78 -4.24 -4.18
C GLY A 359 -2.64 -5.62 -3.55
N VAL A 360 -1.50 -6.28 -3.77
CA VAL A 360 -1.14 -7.49 -3.04
C VAL A 360 -0.33 -7.14 -1.81
N PHE A 361 -0.76 -7.67 -0.67
CA PHE A 361 -0.10 -7.53 0.63
C PHE A 361 0.74 -8.79 0.88
N VAL A 362 2.02 -8.62 1.10
CA VAL A 362 2.99 -9.72 1.26
C VAL A 362 3.78 -9.55 2.55
N GLY A 363 3.96 -10.60 3.32
CA GLY A 363 4.77 -10.55 4.53
C GLY A 363 4.28 -11.46 5.65
N GLU A 364 4.82 -11.26 6.83
CA GLU A 364 4.36 -11.94 8.04
C GLU A 364 3.25 -11.12 8.70
N PRO A 365 1.99 -11.62 8.69
CA PRO A 365 0.83 -10.80 9.03
C PRO A 365 0.81 -10.26 10.45
N LEU A 366 1.29 -11.02 11.41
CA LEU A 366 1.19 -10.72 12.85
C LEU A 366 2.40 -10.01 13.44
N ALA A 367 3.42 -9.69 12.64
CA ALA A 367 4.59 -8.92 13.09
C ALA A 367 4.14 -7.60 13.74
N ALA A 368 4.47 -7.39 15.00
CA ALA A 368 4.00 -6.26 15.80
C ALA A 368 5.09 -5.74 16.74
N PRO A 369 6.13 -5.07 16.21
CA PRO A 369 7.31 -4.68 16.99
C PRO A 369 6.99 -3.68 18.11
N PHE A 370 6.02 -2.79 17.91
CA PHE A 370 5.57 -1.80 18.90
C PHE A 370 4.41 -2.28 19.78
N ALA A 371 4.02 -3.55 19.69
CA ALA A 371 2.95 -4.09 20.53
C ALA A 371 3.29 -3.95 22.01
N ARG A 372 2.38 -3.37 22.79
CA ARG A 372 2.49 -3.29 24.25
C ARG A 372 2.11 -4.62 24.89
N ARG A 373 2.59 -4.84 26.11
CA ARG A 373 2.24 -6.02 26.94
C ARG A 373 0.78 -5.97 27.37
#